data_cd8fe65e7e184e892e3fe7c49e9c1fb0
#
_entry.id   cd8fe65e7e184e892e3fe7c49e9c1fb0
#
_cell.length_a   1.000
_cell.length_b   1.000
_cell.length_c   1.000
_cell.angle_alpha   90.00
_cell.angle_beta   90.00
_cell.angle_gamma   90.00
#
_symmetry.space_group_name_H-M   'P 1'
#
loop_
_entity.id
_entity.type
_entity.pdbx_description
1 polymer ?
#
loop_
_entity_poly.entity_id
_entity_poly.type
_entity_poly.pdbx_seq_one_letter_code
_entity_poly.pdbx_strand_id
1 'polypeptide(L)'
;MDVSSLRYQVTANNIANSEVPNFKKQYVNFESELKKAFESRDNSHNEFRMQTSDPRHVKSESPRDWRDVEPRRVSDFVTTAKANGNNVDAEEEAMKIVQIQMQYRLLTQLTSFEFNQVNTAMKGLWS
;
A
#
# COMPACT_ATOMS: atom_id res chain seq x y z
N MET A 1 -6.08 0.03 -6.74
CA MET A 1 -7.02 -1.11 -6.57
C MET A 1 -6.29 -2.37 -6.10
N ASP A 2 -5.15 -2.72 -6.65
CA ASP A 2 -4.38 -3.93 -6.29
C ASP A 2 -3.98 -3.97 -4.81
N VAL A 3 -3.55 -2.85 -4.25
CA VAL A 3 -3.24 -2.73 -2.81
C VAL A 3 -4.46 -3.03 -1.93
N SER A 4 -5.65 -2.56 -2.32
CA SER A 4 -6.89 -2.84 -1.56
C SER A 4 -7.28 -4.32 -1.64
N SER A 5 -7.08 -4.95 -2.80
CA SER A 5 -7.28 -6.39 -2.98
C SER A 5 -6.30 -7.20 -2.13
N LEU A 6 -5.03 -6.81 -2.13
CA LEU A 6 -4.01 -7.45 -1.29
C LEU A 6 -4.31 -7.29 0.21
N ARG A 7 -4.76 -6.10 0.64
CA ARG A 7 -5.18 -5.87 2.02
C ARG A 7 -6.34 -6.76 2.41
N TYR A 8 -7.35 -6.87 1.54
CA TYR A 8 -8.48 -7.76 1.78
C TYR A 8 -8.01 -9.21 2.00
N GLN A 9 -7.13 -9.72 1.13
CA GLN A 9 -6.59 -11.08 1.26
C GLN A 9 -5.82 -11.28 2.56
N VAL A 10 -4.98 -10.32 2.94
CA VAL A 10 -4.18 -10.39 4.18
C VAL A 10 -5.10 -10.35 5.41
N THR A 11 -6.10 -9.47 5.42
CA THR A 11 -7.07 -9.36 6.53
C THR A 11 -7.94 -10.61 6.63
N ALA A 12 -8.40 -11.15 5.52
CA ALA A 12 -9.14 -12.43 5.50
C ALA A 12 -8.29 -13.60 6.02
N ASN A 13 -7.01 -13.63 5.66
CA ASN A 13 -6.06 -14.62 6.17
C ASN A 13 -5.84 -14.46 7.70
N ASN A 14 -5.75 -13.24 8.21
CA ASN A 14 -5.67 -13.00 9.64
C ASN A 14 -6.90 -13.55 10.37
N ILE A 15 -8.11 -13.29 9.87
CA ILE A 15 -9.34 -13.80 10.48
C ILE A 15 -9.36 -15.34 10.47
N ALA A 16 -9.03 -15.94 9.34
CA ALA A 16 -9.00 -17.41 9.21
C ALA A 16 -8.04 -18.07 10.21
N ASN A 17 -7.00 -17.36 10.63
CA ASN A 17 -5.98 -17.83 11.57
C ASN A 17 -6.13 -17.24 12.98
N SER A 18 -7.25 -16.61 13.30
CA SER A 18 -7.46 -15.93 14.60
C SER A 18 -7.43 -16.87 15.80
N GLU A 19 -7.69 -18.15 15.60
CA GLU A 19 -7.65 -19.19 16.66
C GLU A 19 -6.36 -20.02 16.64
N VAL A 20 -5.50 -19.84 15.63
CA VAL A 20 -4.25 -20.63 15.51
C VAL A 20 -3.22 -20.13 16.53
N PRO A 21 -2.70 -20.99 17.41
CA PRO A 21 -1.67 -20.63 18.38
C PRO A 21 -0.41 -20.06 17.72
N ASN A 22 0.19 -19.05 18.32
CA ASN A 22 1.41 -18.37 17.87
C ASN A 22 1.33 -17.71 16.47
N PHE A 23 0.15 -17.64 15.87
CA PHE A 23 -0.02 -16.91 14.63
C PHE A 23 0.22 -15.41 14.85
N LYS A 24 0.94 -14.80 13.91
CA LYS A 24 1.25 -13.37 13.95
C LYS A 24 0.51 -12.64 12.83
N LYS A 25 -0.23 -11.63 13.24
CA LYS A 25 -0.99 -10.74 12.37
C LYS A 25 -0.11 -10.16 11.27
N GLN A 26 -0.61 -10.17 10.06
CA GLN A 26 0.02 -9.54 8.92
C GLN A 26 -0.74 -8.29 8.49
N TYR A 27 -0.02 -7.32 7.98
CA TYR A 27 -0.59 -6.12 7.37
C TYR A 27 0.19 -5.72 6.12
N VAL A 28 -0.43 -4.88 5.30
CA VAL A 28 0.20 -4.38 4.07
C VAL A 28 0.68 -2.95 4.31
N ASN A 29 1.98 -2.77 4.17
CA ASN A 29 2.62 -1.46 4.20
C ASN A 29 2.86 -0.97 2.77
N PHE A 30 2.16 0.07 2.38
CA PHE A 30 2.27 0.70 1.07
C PHE A 30 2.49 2.21 1.20
N GLU A 31 1.74 2.86 2.08
CA GLU A 31 1.75 4.31 2.23
C GLU A 31 3.11 4.85 2.67
N SER A 32 3.81 4.14 3.56
CA SER A 32 5.14 4.57 3.99
C SER A 32 6.18 4.42 2.88
N GLU A 33 6.07 3.38 2.05
CA GLU A 33 6.96 3.19 0.90
C GLU A 33 6.66 4.23 -0.19
N LEU A 34 5.39 4.52 -0.43
CA LEU A 34 4.96 5.57 -1.35
C LEU A 34 5.44 6.96 -0.88
N LYS A 35 5.31 7.25 0.41
CA LYS A 35 5.81 8.49 1.01
C LYS A 35 7.32 8.64 0.81
N LYS A 36 8.10 7.60 1.06
CA LYS A 36 9.54 7.59 0.81
C LYS A 36 9.88 7.85 -0.67
N ALA A 37 9.10 7.29 -1.61
CA ALA A 37 9.30 7.53 -3.02
C ALA A 37 9.08 9.01 -3.39
N PHE A 38 8.04 9.64 -2.85
CA PHE A 38 7.81 11.08 -3.04
C PHE A 38 8.91 11.93 -2.41
N GLU A 39 9.28 11.65 -1.16
CA GLU A 39 10.36 12.35 -0.47
C GLU A 39 11.70 12.20 -1.19
N SER A 40 12.00 11.02 -1.76
CA SER A 40 13.23 10.82 -2.53
C SER A 40 13.26 11.66 -3.80
N ARG A 41 12.09 11.89 -4.42
CA ARG A 41 11.96 12.75 -5.60
C ARG A 41 12.15 14.23 -5.25
N ASP A 42 11.53 14.69 -4.17
CA ASP A 42 11.64 16.09 -3.72
C ASP A 42 13.08 16.43 -3.30
N ASN A 43 13.74 15.51 -2.61
CA ASN A 43 15.13 15.66 -2.20
C ASN A 43 16.09 15.65 -3.41
N SER A 44 15.79 14.90 -4.47
CA SER A 44 16.65 14.83 -5.66
C SER A 44 16.82 16.17 -6.39
N HIS A 45 15.89 17.11 -6.19
CA HIS A 45 16.02 18.49 -6.69
C HIS A 45 16.95 19.35 -5.85
N ASN A 46 17.22 18.99 -4.60
CA ASN A 46 17.99 19.78 -3.63
C ASN A 46 19.35 19.15 -3.25
N GLU A 47 19.63 17.91 -3.66
CA GLU A 47 20.85 17.23 -3.25
C GLU A 47 22.01 17.45 -4.22
N PHE A 48 23.18 17.71 -3.63
CA PHE A 48 24.47 17.64 -4.30
C PHE A 48 24.63 16.25 -4.93
N ARG A 49 24.67 16.18 -6.24
CA ARG A 49 25.01 14.96 -6.95
C ARG A 49 26.45 14.60 -6.63
N MET A 50 26.65 13.58 -5.80
CA MET A 50 27.98 13.03 -5.55
C MET A 50 28.53 12.47 -6.87
N GLN A 51 29.59 13.07 -7.36
CA GLN A 51 30.33 12.55 -8.50
C GLN A 51 31.18 11.38 -8.01
N THR A 52 30.83 10.17 -8.42
CA THR A 52 31.61 8.98 -8.10
C THR A 52 32.75 8.84 -9.08
N SER A 53 33.99 8.88 -8.58
CA SER A 53 35.20 8.69 -9.39
C SER A 53 35.54 7.22 -9.65
N ASP A 54 34.91 6.28 -8.96
CA ASP A 54 35.12 4.84 -9.10
C ASP A 54 33.77 4.10 -9.18
N PRO A 55 33.61 3.12 -10.09
CA PRO A 55 32.37 2.32 -10.20
C PRO A 55 32.05 1.47 -8.96
N ARG A 56 33.01 1.31 -8.03
CA ARG A 56 32.83 0.61 -6.73
C ARG A 56 32.25 1.51 -5.65
N HIS A 57 32.19 2.82 -5.85
CA HIS A 57 31.61 3.73 -4.88
C HIS A 57 30.10 3.49 -4.77
N VAL A 58 29.58 3.55 -3.55
CA VAL A 58 28.14 3.52 -3.27
C VAL A 58 27.52 4.73 -3.96
N LYS A 59 26.71 4.47 -4.97
CA LYS A 59 25.98 5.52 -5.66
C LYS A 59 24.91 6.07 -4.73
N SER A 60 24.76 7.38 -4.67
CA SER A 60 23.58 8.01 -4.08
C SER A 60 22.32 7.39 -4.69
N GLU A 61 21.35 7.05 -3.84
CA GLU A 61 20.12 6.42 -4.29
C GLU A 61 19.46 7.29 -5.36
N SER A 62 19.25 6.72 -6.55
CA SER A 62 18.46 7.38 -7.58
C SER A 62 17.02 7.54 -7.06
N PRO A 63 16.36 8.67 -7.37
CA PRO A 63 14.97 8.88 -6.96
C PRO A 63 14.10 7.71 -7.44
N ARG A 64 13.36 7.11 -6.52
CA ARG A 64 12.44 6.01 -6.83
C ARG A 64 11.21 6.57 -7.53
N ASP A 65 10.82 5.97 -8.66
CA ASP A 65 9.53 6.29 -9.27
C ASP A 65 8.41 5.73 -8.37
N TRP A 66 7.42 6.56 -8.05
CA TRP A 66 6.25 6.14 -7.27
C TRP A 66 5.44 5.03 -7.95
N ARG A 67 5.60 4.87 -9.29
CA ARG A 67 4.98 3.79 -10.06
C ARG A 67 5.58 2.42 -9.79
N ASP A 68 6.84 2.39 -9.36
CA ASP A 68 7.58 1.17 -9.05
C ASP A 68 7.43 0.75 -7.57
N VAL A 69 6.58 1.46 -6.82
CA VAL A 69 6.34 1.15 -5.41
C VAL A 69 5.41 -0.04 -5.28
N GLU A 70 5.97 -1.15 -4.81
CA GLU A 70 5.21 -2.37 -4.54
C GLU A 70 4.71 -2.42 -3.09
N PRO A 71 3.48 -2.92 -2.85
CA PRO A 71 2.97 -3.14 -1.51
C PRO A 71 3.72 -4.26 -0.80
N ARG A 72 4.18 -4.01 0.43
CA ARG A 72 4.94 -4.97 1.23
C ARG A 72 4.08 -5.57 2.34
N ARG A 73 4.10 -6.90 2.45
CA ARG A 73 3.51 -7.60 3.61
C ARG A 73 4.48 -7.55 4.77
N VAL A 74 3.97 -7.21 5.95
CA VAL A 74 4.74 -7.12 7.19
C VAL A 74 4.02 -7.91 8.26
N SER A 75 4.76 -8.74 9.02
CA SER A 75 4.22 -9.47 10.18
C SER A 75 4.50 -8.68 11.45
N ASP A 76 3.50 -8.60 12.31
CA ASP A 76 3.61 -7.95 13.61
C ASP A 76 4.06 -8.97 14.68
N PHE A 77 5.31 -8.84 15.09
CA PHE A 77 5.90 -9.68 16.14
C PHE A 77 5.90 -9.01 17.52
N VAL A 78 5.51 -7.75 17.60
CA VAL A 78 5.65 -6.92 18.81
C VAL A 78 4.42 -7.03 19.69
N THR A 79 3.22 -7.06 19.09
CA THR A 79 1.98 -7.11 19.85
C THR A 79 1.63 -8.55 20.26
N THR A 80 1.14 -8.69 21.50
CA THR A 80 0.60 -9.95 22.03
C THR A 80 -0.81 -9.66 22.54
N ALA A 81 -1.83 -10.25 21.91
CA ALA A 81 -3.21 -10.01 22.29
C ALA A 81 -3.82 -11.16 23.09
N LYS A 82 -3.44 -12.40 22.84
CA LYS A 82 -4.01 -13.61 23.46
C LYS A 82 -2.97 -14.43 24.22
N ALA A 83 -3.43 -15.17 25.23
CA ALA A 83 -2.57 -16.06 26.05
C ALA A 83 -1.88 -17.17 25.22
N ASN A 84 -2.42 -17.53 24.07
CA ASN A 84 -1.87 -18.51 23.14
C ASN A 84 -0.80 -17.94 22.20
N GLY A 85 -0.38 -16.68 22.40
CA GLY A 85 0.63 -16.02 21.56
C GLY A 85 0.11 -15.47 20.22
N ASN A 86 -1.18 -15.64 19.92
CA ASN A 86 -1.82 -15.05 18.75
C ASN A 86 -2.14 -13.57 19.02
N ASN A 87 -1.91 -12.70 18.07
CA ASN A 87 -2.18 -11.26 18.17
C ASN A 87 -3.30 -10.76 17.22
N VAL A 88 -4.09 -11.68 16.65
CA VAL A 88 -5.21 -11.33 15.80
C VAL A 88 -6.47 -11.12 16.65
N ASP A 89 -7.07 -9.95 16.52
CA ASP A 89 -8.42 -9.66 16.96
C ASP A 89 -9.39 -9.82 15.78
N ALA A 90 -10.26 -10.83 15.86
CA ALA A 90 -11.17 -11.15 14.76
C ALA A 90 -12.21 -10.04 14.52
N GLU A 91 -12.65 -9.35 15.58
CA GLU A 91 -13.62 -8.25 15.47
C GLU A 91 -12.97 -7.03 14.78
N GLU A 92 -11.76 -6.67 15.19
CA GLU A 92 -10.99 -5.59 14.57
C GLU A 92 -10.73 -5.88 13.09
N GLU A 93 -10.31 -7.10 12.75
CA GLU A 93 -10.06 -7.49 11.37
C GLU A 93 -11.36 -7.53 10.52
N ALA A 94 -12.50 -7.97 11.10
CA ALA A 94 -13.79 -7.91 10.41
C ALA A 94 -14.20 -6.47 10.07
N MET A 95 -14.00 -5.54 11.00
CA MET A 95 -14.25 -4.11 10.74
C MET A 95 -13.34 -3.57 9.63
N LYS A 96 -12.08 -3.99 9.58
CA LYS A 96 -11.14 -3.63 8.50
C LYS A 96 -11.60 -4.15 7.14
N ILE A 97 -12.16 -5.36 7.07
CA ILE A 97 -12.73 -5.88 5.82
C ILE A 97 -13.84 -4.96 5.31
N VAL A 98 -14.76 -4.55 6.17
CA VAL A 98 -15.84 -3.61 5.79
C VAL A 98 -15.26 -2.29 5.30
N GLN A 99 -14.28 -1.75 6.00
CA GLN A 99 -13.60 -0.50 5.61
C GLN A 99 -12.93 -0.63 4.24
N ILE A 100 -12.19 -1.72 4.00
CA ILE A 100 -11.53 -1.99 2.72
C ILE A 100 -12.55 -2.10 1.59
N GLN A 101 -13.68 -2.79 1.83
CA GLN A 101 -14.76 -2.91 0.84
C GLN A 101 -15.38 -1.56 0.49
N MET A 102 -15.62 -0.70 1.50
CA MET A 102 -16.14 0.65 1.27
C MET A 102 -15.14 1.50 0.46
N GLN A 103 -13.86 1.46 0.81
CA GLN A 103 -12.81 2.15 0.06
C GLN A 103 -12.72 1.66 -1.39
N TYR A 104 -12.78 0.36 -1.60
CA TYR A 104 -12.75 -0.22 -2.95
C TYR A 104 -13.96 0.23 -3.78
N ARG A 105 -15.16 0.23 -3.20
CA ARG A 105 -16.38 0.72 -3.85
C ARG A 105 -16.26 2.20 -4.23
N LEU A 106 -15.75 3.04 -3.32
CA LEU A 106 -15.52 4.45 -3.59
C LEU A 106 -14.53 4.65 -4.74
N LEU A 107 -13.41 3.94 -4.74
CA LEU A 107 -12.41 3.99 -5.81
C LEU A 107 -13.01 3.58 -7.16
N THR A 108 -13.85 2.55 -7.18
CA THR A 108 -14.54 2.10 -8.41
C THR A 108 -15.49 3.18 -8.93
N GLN A 109 -16.24 3.84 -8.04
CA GLN A 109 -17.14 4.92 -8.42
C GLN A 109 -16.38 6.13 -8.97
N LEU A 110 -15.28 6.53 -8.32
CA LEU A 110 -14.43 7.61 -8.80
C LEU A 110 -13.84 7.31 -10.18
N THR A 111 -13.32 6.10 -10.38
CA THR A 111 -12.79 5.70 -11.69
C THR A 111 -13.85 5.73 -12.77
N SER A 112 -15.06 5.23 -12.47
CA SER A 112 -16.20 5.29 -13.42
C SER A 112 -16.60 6.73 -13.73
N PHE A 113 -16.58 7.61 -12.74
CA PHE A 113 -16.86 9.03 -12.91
C PHE A 113 -15.84 9.70 -13.83
N GLU A 114 -14.54 9.45 -13.61
CA GLU A 114 -13.48 9.99 -14.48
C GLU A 114 -13.63 9.51 -15.93
N PHE A 115 -13.87 8.22 -16.14
CA PHE A 115 -14.13 7.70 -17.49
C PHE A 115 -15.34 8.34 -18.16
N ASN A 116 -16.42 8.56 -17.43
CA ASN A 116 -17.60 9.24 -17.96
C ASN A 116 -17.32 10.71 -18.32
N GLN A 117 -16.52 11.42 -17.52
CA GLN A 117 -16.10 12.78 -17.85
C GLN A 117 -15.26 12.82 -19.13
N VAL A 118 -14.28 11.93 -19.27
CA VAL A 118 -13.46 11.83 -20.48
C VAL A 118 -14.34 11.53 -21.71
N ASN A 119 -15.25 10.57 -21.60
CA ASN A 119 -16.19 10.24 -22.68
C ASN A 119 -17.07 11.43 -23.07
N THR A 120 -17.54 12.20 -22.08
CA THR A 120 -18.37 13.40 -22.35
C THR A 120 -17.55 14.48 -23.04
N ALA A 121 -16.32 14.71 -22.58
CA ALA A 121 -15.42 15.67 -23.21
C ALA A 121 -15.09 15.28 -24.66
N MET A 122 -14.85 14.00 -24.92
CA MET A 122 -14.59 13.50 -26.28
C MET A 122 -15.81 13.67 -27.20
N LYS A 123 -17.03 13.43 -26.72
CA LYS A 123 -18.26 13.63 -27.52
C LYS A 123 -18.51 15.10 -27.85
N GLY A 124 -18.17 16.00 -26.91
CA GLY A 124 -18.33 17.45 -27.15
C GLY A 124 -17.33 18.03 -28.17
N LEU A 125 -16.24 17.30 -28.49
CA LEU A 125 -15.28 17.71 -29.52
C LEU A 125 -15.71 17.32 -30.96
N TRP A 126 -16.71 16.45 -31.10
CA TRP A 126 -17.18 15.91 -32.40
C TRP A 126 -18.58 16.37 -32.76
N SER A 127 -19.18 17.25 -31.98
CA SER A 127 -20.46 17.95 -32.27
C SER A 127 -20.20 19.42 -32.59
#